data_e7ec93addde24c6e301c87cdbd6b4dbc
#
_entry.id   e7ec93addde24c6e301c87cdbd6b4dbc
#
_cell.length_a   1.000
_cell.length_b   1.000
_cell.length_c   1.000
_cell.angle_alpha   90.00
_cell.angle_beta   90.00
_cell.angle_gamma   90.00
#
_symmetry.space_group_name_H-M   'P 1'
#
loop_
_entity.id
_entity.type
_entity.pdbx_description
1 polymer ?
#
loop_
_entity_poly.entity_id
_entity_poly.type
_entity_poly.pdbx_seq_one_letter_code
_entity_poly.pdbx_strand_id
1 'polypeptide(L)'
;MKRLILAAMLAAGMSGAAHADDALKAAIANSERASANVARDGARHPYETLTFFGIKPTMTVVELSPGGGWYTEILAPYLREKGKLIAAGESPTSAREGARKYAANLTKKLESKPAMFDKVQRGVFEVPTTYDFAKPGTADLVVTFRNIHNWTGNGDEKVKEIFRKVHESLKPGGVFGVVEHRAPAGKEPKADSGYVQEAYVIKMAESAGFKLAGKSEVNANPKDKADHNKGVWALPPVLANKDVDREKYLAIGESDRMTLKFVKQ
;
A
#
# COMPACT_ATOMS: atom_id res chain seq x y z
N MET A 1 41.94 -4.99 21.81
CA MET A 1 40.88 -5.91 21.41
C MET A 1 39.49 -5.27 21.31
N LYS A 2 39.05 -4.37 22.22
CA LYS A 2 37.70 -3.74 22.16
C LYS A 2 37.44 -2.80 20.96
N ARG A 3 38.46 -2.15 20.40
CA ARG A 3 38.30 -1.18 19.27
C ARG A 3 38.16 -1.87 17.90
N LEU A 4 38.69 -3.07 17.70
CA LEU A 4 38.56 -3.84 16.45
C LEU A 4 37.17 -4.46 16.28
N ILE A 5 36.52 -4.87 17.38
CA ILE A 5 35.18 -5.46 17.33
C ILE A 5 34.12 -4.43 16.96
N LEU A 6 34.28 -3.16 17.39
CA LEU A 6 33.31 -2.09 17.07
C LEU A 6 33.36 -1.71 15.58
N ALA A 7 34.54 -1.70 14.95
CA ALA A 7 34.70 -1.40 13.53
C ALA A 7 34.10 -2.50 12.62
N ALA A 8 34.20 -3.78 13.02
CA ALA A 8 33.62 -4.89 12.26
C ALA A 8 32.09 -4.91 12.30
N MET A 9 31.46 -4.51 13.41
CA MET A 9 29.99 -4.43 13.51
C MET A 9 29.42 -3.27 12.69
N LEU A 10 30.11 -2.13 12.57
CA LEU A 10 29.67 -1.01 11.75
C LEU A 10 29.74 -1.35 10.25
N ALA A 11 30.79 -2.06 9.80
CA ALA A 11 30.97 -2.45 8.40
C ALA A 11 29.92 -3.48 7.96
N ALA A 12 29.53 -4.42 8.80
CA ALA A 12 28.49 -5.39 8.50
C ALA A 12 27.09 -4.75 8.39
N GLY A 13 26.79 -3.72 9.18
CA GLY A 13 25.54 -2.99 9.12
C GLY A 13 25.38 -2.14 7.84
N MET A 14 26.46 -1.54 7.36
CA MET A 14 26.49 -0.72 6.13
C MET A 14 26.36 -1.58 4.87
N SER A 15 26.98 -2.74 4.82
CA SER A 15 26.86 -3.67 3.69
C SER A 15 25.42 -4.18 3.52
N GLY A 16 24.75 -4.51 4.61
CA GLY A 16 23.38 -5.01 4.57
C GLY A 16 22.37 -3.97 4.07
N ALA A 17 22.56 -2.70 4.39
CA ALA A 17 21.68 -1.61 3.93
C ALA A 17 21.87 -1.33 2.42
N ALA A 18 23.09 -1.30 1.93
CA ALA A 18 23.38 -1.11 0.50
C ALA A 18 22.80 -2.23 -0.36
N HIS A 19 22.93 -3.50 0.06
CA HIS A 19 22.34 -4.64 -0.66
C HIS A 19 20.80 -4.66 -0.66
N ALA A 20 20.17 -4.16 0.41
CA ALA A 20 18.70 -4.05 0.48
C ALA A 20 18.20 -2.95 -0.47
N ASP A 21 18.93 -1.85 -0.59
CA ASP A 21 18.63 -0.74 -1.49
C ASP A 21 18.72 -1.17 -2.97
N ASP A 22 19.80 -1.86 -3.34
CA ASP A 22 19.98 -2.39 -4.70
C ASP A 22 18.93 -3.43 -5.06
N ALA A 23 18.54 -4.30 -4.12
CA ALA A 23 17.50 -5.29 -4.33
C ALA A 23 16.11 -4.65 -4.58
N LEU A 24 15.79 -3.55 -3.87
CA LEU A 24 14.53 -2.83 -4.10
C LEU A 24 14.52 -2.15 -5.47
N LYS A 25 15.62 -1.50 -5.87
CA LYS A 25 15.77 -0.90 -7.20
C LYS A 25 15.64 -1.96 -8.31
N ALA A 26 16.26 -3.11 -8.13
CA ALA A 26 16.16 -4.23 -9.06
C ALA A 26 14.72 -4.77 -9.17
N ALA A 27 14.00 -4.88 -8.05
CA ALA A 27 12.60 -5.29 -8.06
C ALA A 27 11.69 -4.28 -8.77
N ILE A 28 11.95 -2.99 -8.63
CA ILE A 28 11.22 -1.92 -9.34
C ILE A 28 11.55 -1.95 -10.85
N ALA A 29 12.80 -2.18 -11.23
CA ALA A 29 13.24 -2.25 -12.61
C ALA A 29 12.98 -3.62 -13.28
N ASN A 30 12.31 -4.56 -12.59
CA ASN A 30 12.09 -5.90 -13.11
C ASN A 30 11.30 -5.87 -14.43
N SER A 31 11.87 -6.41 -15.50
CA SER A 31 11.29 -6.46 -16.85
C SER A 31 10.00 -7.29 -16.94
N GLU A 32 9.74 -8.15 -15.95
CA GLU A 32 8.49 -8.93 -15.87
C GLU A 32 7.29 -8.08 -15.39
N ARG A 33 7.50 -6.88 -14.90
CA ARG A 33 6.42 -5.96 -14.55
C ARG A 33 5.65 -5.53 -15.82
N ALA A 34 4.34 -5.39 -15.68
CA ALA A 34 3.52 -4.91 -16.78
C ALA A 34 3.93 -3.49 -17.19
N SER A 35 4.15 -3.25 -18.50
CA SER A 35 4.58 -1.94 -19.00
C SER A 35 3.64 -0.80 -18.58
N ALA A 36 2.32 -1.05 -18.57
CA ALA A 36 1.31 -0.09 -18.09
C ALA A 36 1.47 0.23 -16.58
N ASN A 37 2.04 -0.67 -15.79
CA ASN A 37 2.36 -0.42 -14.39
C ASN A 37 3.67 0.36 -14.25
N VAL A 38 4.70 0.00 -15.02
CA VAL A 38 6.00 0.72 -15.04
C VAL A 38 5.83 2.18 -15.45
N ALA A 39 4.98 2.46 -16.45
CA ALA A 39 4.68 3.83 -16.90
C ALA A 39 4.14 4.75 -15.79
N ARG A 40 3.68 4.19 -14.68
CA ARG A 40 3.13 4.94 -13.54
C ARG A 40 4.12 5.10 -12.37
N ASP A 41 5.33 4.59 -12.49
CA ASP A 41 6.34 4.66 -11.41
C ASP A 41 6.69 6.11 -11.09
N GLY A 42 6.79 6.98 -12.10
CA GLY A 42 7.05 8.41 -11.92
C GLY A 42 5.95 9.18 -11.18
N ALA A 43 4.71 8.66 -11.16
CA ALA A 43 3.62 9.24 -10.40
C ALA A 43 3.43 8.57 -9.02
N ARG A 44 4.04 7.41 -8.78
CA ARG A 44 3.84 6.58 -7.58
C ARG A 44 5.05 6.44 -6.69
N HIS A 45 6.22 6.86 -7.17
CA HIS A 45 7.48 6.91 -6.43
C HIS A 45 7.71 5.67 -5.56
N PRO A 46 7.71 4.43 -6.17
CA PRO A 46 7.71 3.19 -5.39
C PRO A 46 8.94 3.04 -4.50
N TYR A 47 10.10 3.48 -4.98
CA TYR A 47 11.34 3.40 -4.22
C TYR A 47 11.29 4.25 -2.96
N GLU A 48 10.94 5.52 -3.09
CA GLU A 48 10.86 6.48 -1.98
C GLU A 48 9.75 6.11 -1.01
N THR A 49 8.60 5.66 -1.53
CA THR A 49 7.45 5.23 -0.71
C THR A 49 7.79 4.03 0.15
N LEU A 50 8.36 2.97 -0.45
CA LEU A 50 8.69 1.75 0.28
C LEU A 50 9.87 1.95 1.24
N THR A 51 10.85 2.78 0.85
CA THR A 51 11.96 3.18 1.73
C THR A 51 11.46 3.98 2.92
N PHE A 52 10.53 4.91 2.72
CA PHE A 52 9.90 5.66 3.82
C PHE A 52 9.19 4.74 4.81
N PHE A 53 8.51 3.69 4.35
CA PHE A 53 7.93 2.68 5.24
C PHE A 53 8.98 1.83 5.94
N GLY A 54 10.23 1.83 5.45
CA GLY A 54 11.34 1.09 6.05
C GLY A 54 11.34 -0.39 5.67
N ILE A 55 10.86 -0.73 4.46
CA ILE A 55 10.83 -2.11 3.97
C ILE A 55 12.23 -2.74 3.96
N LYS A 56 12.32 -4.04 4.29
CA LYS A 56 13.54 -4.84 4.20
C LYS A 56 13.24 -6.18 3.52
N PRO A 57 14.21 -6.78 2.81
CA PRO A 57 13.98 -8.02 2.06
C PRO A 57 13.69 -9.24 2.94
N THR A 58 13.92 -9.13 4.25
CA THR A 58 13.69 -10.21 5.25
C THR A 58 12.34 -10.14 5.95
N MET A 59 11.53 -9.13 5.66
CA MET A 59 10.27 -8.87 6.35
C MET A 59 9.15 -9.80 5.91
N THR A 60 8.22 -10.06 6.82
CA THR A 60 6.87 -10.50 6.49
C THR A 60 6.02 -9.27 6.22
N VAL A 61 5.62 -9.09 4.96
CA VAL A 61 4.82 -7.95 4.50
C VAL A 61 3.42 -8.42 4.13
N VAL A 62 2.41 -7.67 4.55
CA VAL A 62 1.02 -7.85 4.13
C VAL A 62 0.63 -6.67 3.24
N GLU A 63 0.17 -6.95 2.01
CA GLU A 63 -0.45 -5.96 1.13
C GLU A 63 -1.97 -6.14 1.19
N LEU A 64 -2.67 -5.15 1.76
CA LEU A 64 -4.13 -5.16 1.86
C LEU A 64 -4.77 -4.67 0.57
N SER A 65 -5.72 -5.43 0.05
CA SER A 65 -6.47 -5.13 -1.18
C SER A 65 -5.56 -4.78 -2.36
N PRO A 66 -4.73 -5.72 -2.86
CA PRO A 66 -3.73 -5.48 -3.91
C PRO A 66 -4.31 -4.92 -5.21
N GLY A 67 -5.61 -5.08 -5.44
CA GLY A 67 -6.30 -4.70 -6.68
C GLY A 67 -5.69 -5.42 -7.89
N GLY A 68 -5.23 -4.67 -8.88
CA GLY A 68 -4.53 -5.21 -10.06
C GLY A 68 -3.08 -5.65 -9.80
N GLY A 69 -2.59 -5.60 -8.55
CA GLY A 69 -1.27 -6.08 -8.16
C GLY A 69 -0.10 -5.17 -8.55
N TRP A 70 -0.32 -3.86 -8.58
CA TRP A 70 0.73 -2.90 -8.96
C TRP A 70 1.94 -2.96 -8.02
N TYR A 71 1.72 -2.89 -6.70
CA TYR A 71 2.78 -3.05 -5.70
C TYR A 71 3.17 -4.52 -5.54
N THR A 72 2.26 -5.46 -5.72
CA THR A 72 2.56 -6.90 -5.70
C THR A 72 3.68 -7.25 -6.69
N GLU A 73 3.72 -6.63 -7.89
CA GLU A 73 4.78 -6.82 -8.88
C GLU A 73 6.18 -6.37 -8.40
N ILE A 74 6.25 -5.51 -7.41
CA ILE A 74 7.49 -5.04 -6.78
C ILE A 74 7.79 -5.86 -5.53
N LEU A 75 6.79 -6.02 -4.66
CA LEU A 75 6.94 -6.67 -3.36
C LEU A 75 7.24 -8.16 -3.48
N ALA A 76 6.62 -8.84 -4.46
CA ALA A 76 6.83 -10.28 -4.63
C ALA A 76 8.28 -10.64 -4.94
N PRO A 77 8.93 -10.10 -5.99
CA PRO A 77 10.33 -10.41 -6.26
C PRO A 77 11.28 -9.86 -5.17
N TYR A 78 10.97 -8.72 -4.56
CA TYR A 78 11.81 -8.15 -3.51
C TYR A 78 11.90 -9.03 -2.26
N LEU A 79 10.77 -9.64 -1.86
CA LEU A 79 10.68 -10.45 -0.64
C LEU A 79 10.96 -11.94 -0.89
N ARG A 80 11.03 -12.37 -2.15
CA ARG A 80 11.01 -13.75 -2.60
C ARG A 80 11.99 -14.67 -1.86
N GLU A 81 13.24 -14.20 -1.69
CA GLU A 81 14.32 -15.07 -1.23
C GLU A 81 14.51 -15.09 0.29
N LYS A 82 14.19 -14.00 0.96
CA LYS A 82 14.52 -13.83 2.40
C LYS A 82 13.33 -13.43 3.25
N GLY A 83 12.25 -12.97 2.64
CA GLY A 83 11.04 -12.47 3.31
C GLY A 83 9.80 -13.28 2.94
N LYS A 84 8.66 -12.65 3.16
CA LYS A 84 7.36 -13.22 2.86
C LYS A 84 6.40 -12.11 2.43
N LEU A 85 5.68 -12.31 1.31
CA LEU A 85 4.57 -11.47 0.92
C LEU A 85 3.25 -12.22 1.13
N ILE A 86 2.31 -11.58 1.83
CA ILE A 86 0.92 -12.00 1.93
C ILE A 86 0.08 -10.98 1.15
N ALA A 87 -0.50 -11.41 0.03
CA ALA A 87 -1.45 -10.63 -0.74
C ALA A 87 -2.86 -10.87 -0.19
N ALA A 88 -3.36 -9.93 0.61
CA ALA A 88 -4.62 -10.04 1.32
C ALA A 88 -5.75 -9.39 0.50
N GLY A 89 -6.54 -10.21 -0.14
CA GLY A 89 -7.66 -9.80 -1.00
C GLY A 89 -9.00 -10.36 -0.55
N GLU A 90 -10.02 -10.13 -1.38
CA GLU A 90 -11.36 -10.65 -1.17
C GLU A 90 -11.39 -12.18 -1.11
N SER A 91 -12.40 -12.74 -0.41
CA SER A 91 -12.59 -14.19 -0.30
C SER A 91 -13.07 -14.81 -1.62
N PRO A 92 -12.47 -15.93 -2.07
CA PRO A 92 -12.99 -16.67 -3.23
C PRO A 92 -14.34 -17.31 -2.97
N THR A 93 -14.73 -17.48 -1.70
CA THR A 93 -16.01 -18.06 -1.25
C THR A 93 -16.99 -17.00 -0.73
N SER A 94 -16.74 -15.72 -0.99
CA SER A 94 -17.61 -14.63 -0.58
C SER A 94 -19.04 -14.82 -1.07
N ALA A 95 -20.02 -14.44 -0.26
CA ALA A 95 -21.41 -14.36 -0.70
C ALA A 95 -21.60 -13.29 -1.80
N ARG A 96 -20.74 -12.25 -1.84
CA ARG A 96 -20.81 -11.16 -2.81
C ARG A 96 -20.13 -11.56 -4.13
N GLU A 97 -20.85 -11.52 -5.24
CA GLU A 97 -20.33 -11.87 -6.56
C GLU A 97 -19.13 -10.98 -6.94
N GLY A 98 -19.22 -9.67 -6.69
CA GLY A 98 -18.12 -8.73 -6.96
C GLY A 98 -16.84 -9.12 -6.21
N ALA A 99 -16.94 -9.50 -4.94
CA ALA A 99 -15.78 -9.96 -4.15
C ALA A 99 -15.15 -11.22 -4.75
N ARG A 100 -15.98 -12.21 -5.15
CA ARG A 100 -15.46 -13.42 -5.85
C ARG A 100 -14.74 -13.08 -7.15
N LYS A 101 -15.23 -12.10 -7.92
CA LYS A 101 -14.55 -11.62 -9.14
C LYS A 101 -13.18 -10.99 -8.83
N TYR A 102 -13.09 -10.16 -7.79
CA TYR A 102 -11.81 -9.60 -7.35
C TYR A 102 -10.85 -10.69 -6.86
N ALA A 103 -11.34 -11.66 -6.09
CA ALA A 103 -10.53 -12.80 -5.66
C ALA A 103 -10.01 -13.63 -6.85
N ALA A 104 -10.86 -13.90 -7.86
CA ALA A 104 -10.48 -14.61 -9.08
C ALA A 104 -9.44 -13.81 -9.90
N ASN A 105 -9.59 -12.50 -10.02
CA ASN A 105 -8.61 -11.64 -10.70
C ASN A 105 -7.25 -11.68 -10.02
N LEU A 106 -7.21 -11.61 -8.68
CA LEU A 106 -5.96 -11.75 -7.94
C LEU A 106 -5.34 -13.13 -8.14
N THR A 107 -6.14 -14.21 -8.10
CA THR A 107 -5.67 -15.57 -8.39
C THR A 107 -5.03 -15.62 -9.78
N LYS A 108 -5.76 -15.20 -10.81
CA LYS A 108 -5.25 -15.15 -12.19
C LYS A 108 -3.96 -14.34 -12.30
N LYS A 109 -3.86 -13.21 -11.60
CA LYS A 109 -2.63 -12.40 -11.56
C LYS A 109 -1.46 -13.19 -10.99
N LEU A 110 -1.64 -13.84 -9.85
CA LEU A 110 -0.56 -14.60 -9.19
C LEU A 110 -0.15 -15.85 -10.00
N GLU A 111 -1.07 -16.47 -10.70
CA GLU A 111 -0.81 -17.63 -11.57
C GLU A 111 -0.18 -17.25 -12.92
N SER A 112 -0.33 -16.00 -13.35
CA SER A 112 0.13 -15.56 -14.69
C SER A 112 1.64 -15.61 -14.88
N LYS A 113 2.41 -15.46 -13.79
CA LYS A 113 3.89 -15.44 -13.80
C LYS A 113 4.43 -16.17 -12.58
N PRO A 114 4.46 -17.52 -12.59
CA PRO A 114 4.91 -18.31 -11.44
C PRO A 114 6.31 -17.93 -10.96
N ALA A 115 7.26 -17.67 -11.87
CA ALA A 115 8.62 -17.24 -11.51
C ALA A 115 8.65 -15.97 -10.64
N MET A 116 7.63 -15.10 -10.76
CA MET A 116 7.50 -13.90 -9.96
C MET A 116 6.67 -14.10 -8.69
N PHE A 117 5.60 -14.91 -8.75
CA PHE A 117 4.55 -14.92 -7.73
C PHE A 117 4.36 -16.23 -6.98
N ASP A 118 5.04 -17.34 -7.32
CA ASP A 118 4.83 -18.68 -6.72
C ASP A 118 5.03 -18.73 -5.20
N LYS A 119 5.81 -17.80 -4.62
CA LYS A 119 6.01 -17.70 -3.16
C LYS A 119 5.05 -16.73 -2.46
N VAL A 120 4.18 -16.04 -3.20
CA VAL A 120 3.18 -15.14 -2.63
C VAL A 120 2.10 -15.93 -1.92
N GLN A 121 1.88 -15.63 -0.65
CA GLN A 121 0.80 -16.24 0.12
C GLN A 121 -0.49 -15.45 -0.06
N ARG A 122 -1.63 -16.14 0.04
CA ARG A 122 -2.95 -15.52 0.02
C ARG A 122 -3.45 -15.33 1.43
N GLY A 123 -3.99 -14.15 1.71
CA GLY A 123 -4.78 -13.86 2.91
C GLY A 123 -6.17 -13.39 2.50
N VAL A 124 -7.12 -13.44 3.40
CA VAL A 124 -8.48 -12.93 3.19
C VAL A 124 -8.63 -11.60 3.92
N PHE A 125 -8.90 -10.56 3.14
CA PHE A 125 -9.26 -9.23 3.63
C PHE A 125 -10.49 -8.75 2.86
N GLU A 126 -11.66 -9.03 3.41
CA GLU A 126 -12.97 -8.72 2.83
C GLU A 126 -13.76 -7.79 3.74
N VAL A 127 -13.81 -6.52 3.39
CA VAL A 127 -14.56 -5.51 4.13
C VAL A 127 -16.05 -5.59 3.77
N PRO A 128 -16.95 -5.58 4.75
CA PRO A 128 -16.73 -5.38 6.18
C PRO A 128 -16.72 -6.67 7.01
N THR A 129 -16.50 -7.84 6.43
CA THR A 129 -16.89 -9.13 7.03
C THR A 129 -15.76 -10.01 7.53
N THR A 130 -14.61 -10.07 6.82
CA THR A 130 -13.59 -11.09 7.07
C THR A 130 -12.17 -10.53 7.01
N TYR A 131 -11.39 -10.78 8.07
CA TYR A 131 -10.03 -10.27 8.24
C TYR A 131 -9.05 -11.37 8.64
N ASP A 132 -8.96 -12.44 7.81
CA ASP A 132 -8.04 -13.57 7.99
C ASP A 132 -6.86 -13.45 7.03
N PHE A 133 -6.02 -12.46 7.24
CA PHE A 133 -4.89 -12.18 6.36
C PHE A 133 -3.53 -12.44 6.97
N ALA A 134 -3.40 -12.43 8.29
CA ALA A 134 -2.17 -12.76 9.01
C ALA A 134 -2.47 -13.14 10.46
N LYS A 135 -1.68 -14.05 11.01
CA LYS A 135 -1.76 -14.37 12.45
C LYS A 135 -1.32 -13.17 13.29
N PRO A 136 -1.88 -12.98 14.49
CA PRO A 136 -1.46 -11.93 15.39
C PRO A 136 0.05 -11.91 15.63
N GLY A 137 0.66 -10.72 15.61
CA GLY A 137 2.07 -10.53 15.93
C GLY A 137 3.07 -11.14 14.93
N THR A 138 2.67 -11.40 13.67
CA THR A 138 3.56 -12.04 12.69
C THR A 138 4.07 -11.15 11.58
N ALA A 139 3.37 -10.05 11.28
CA ALA A 139 3.76 -9.13 10.22
C ALA A 139 4.77 -8.07 10.73
N ASP A 140 5.79 -7.79 9.93
CA ASP A 140 6.73 -6.69 10.18
C ASP A 140 6.20 -5.37 9.58
N LEU A 141 5.52 -5.47 8.44
CA LEU A 141 4.97 -4.34 7.70
C LEU A 141 3.60 -4.73 7.10
N VAL A 142 2.59 -3.90 7.33
CA VAL A 142 1.32 -3.96 6.60
C VAL A 142 1.22 -2.70 5.75
N VAL A 143 0.86 -2.84 4.47
CA VAL A 143 0.70 -1.71 3.55
C VAL A 143 -0.68 -1.70 2.92
N THR A 144 -1.18 -0.50 2.67
CA THR A 144 -2.40 -0.29 1.88
C THR A 144 -2.24 0.92 0.97
N PHE A 145 -2.72 0.79 -0.26
CA PHE A 145 -2.53 1.79 -1.30
C PHE A 145 -3.87 2.17 -1.95
N ARG A 146 -4.45 3.30 -1.54
CA ARG A 146 -5.70 3.86 -2.07
C ARG A 146 -6.90 2.92 -1.87
N ASN A 147 -7.11 2.49 -0.64
CA ASN A 147 -8.21 1.61 -0.28
C ASN A 147 -9.08 2.15 0.85
N ILE A 148 -8.55 3.06 1.70
CA ILE A 148 -9.28 3.52 2.90
C ILE A 148 -10.61 4.18 2.51
N HIS A 149 -10.64 4.93 1.39
CA HIS A 149 -11.87 5.51 0.88
C HIS A 149 -12.98 4.48 0.60
N ASN A 150 -12.62 3.22 0.29
CA ASN A 150 -13.59 2.13 0.12
C ASN A 150 -14.09 1.60 1.47
N TRP A 151 -13.38 1.87 2.56
CA TRP A 151 -13.74 1.38 3.89
C TRP A 151 -14.64 2.37 4.64
N THR A 152 -14.48 3.67 4.39
CA THR A 152 -15.20 4.75 5.08
C THR A 152 -16.71 4.65 4.95
N GLY A 153 -17.22 4.18 3.81
CA GLY A 153 -18.65 3.96 3.58
C GLY A 153 -19.31 2.94 4.52
N ASN A 154 -18.52 2.17 5.27
CA ASN A 154 -19.03 1.22 6.27
C ASN A 154 -19.13 1.83 7.69
N GLY A 155 -18.81 3.11 7.84
CA GLY A 155 -18.84 3.84 9.10
C GLY A 155 -17.56 3.73 9.94
N ASP A 156 -17.37 4.67 10.86
CA ASP A 156 -16.14 4.83 11.64
C ASP A 156 -15.79 3.60 12.49
N GLU A 157 -16.78 2.95 13.09
CA GLU A 157 -16.52 1.76 13.93
C GLU A 157 -15.95 0.60 13.10
N LYS A 158 -16.37 0.47 11.85
CA LYS A 158 -15.84 -0.55 10.96
C LYS A 158 -14.41 -0.20 10.51
N VAL A 159 -14.13 1.06 10.25
CA VAL A 159 -12.75 1.52 9.94
C VAL A 159 -11.83 1.29 11.13
N LYS A 160 -12.27 1.60 12.35
CA LYS A 160 -11.52 1.30 13.58
C LYS A 160 -11.26 -0.21 13.76
N GLU A 161 -12.27 -1.04 13.48
CA GLU A 161 -12.12 -2.50 13.53
C GLU A 161 -11.04 -2.97 12.55
N ILE A 162 -11.06 -2.48 11.31
CA ILE A 162 -10.03 -2.78 10.32
C ILE A 162 -8.64 -2.40 10.85
N PHE A 163 -8.48 -1.19 11.36
CA PHE A 163 -7.18 -0.73 11.87
C PHE A 163 -6.72 -1.53 13.09
N ARG A 164 -7.64 -1.95 13.97
CA ARG A 164 -7.32 -2.88 15.08
C ARG A 164 -6.84 -4.24 14.55
N LYS A 165 -7.47 -4.80 13.52
CA LYS A 165 -7.02 -6.06 12.89
C LYS A 165 -5.62 -5.91 12.28
N VAL A 166 -5.33 -4.78 11.65
CA VAL A 166 -3.98 -4.46 11.19
C VAL A 166 -3.01 -4.38 12.36
N HIS A 167 -3.37 -3.66 13.42
CA HIS A 167 -2.54 -3.54 14.62
C HIS A 167 -2.29 -4.91 15.28
N GLU A 168 -3.31 -5.76 15.41
CA GLU A 168 -3.20 -7.10 15.95
C GLU A 168 -2.21 -7.96 15.14
N SER A 169 -2.22 -7.87 13.81
CA SER A 169 -1.35 -8.66 12.92
C SER A 169 0.12 -8.28 13.01
N LEU A 170 0.42 -7.05 13.37
CA LEU A 170 1.79 -6.54 13.45
C LEU A 170 2.52 -7.00 14.71
N LYS A 171 3.83 -7.25 14.57
CA LYS A 171 4.76 -7.39 15.70
C LYS A 171 4.86 -6.09 16.50
N PRO A 172 5.28 -6.09 17.77
CA PRO A 172 5.71 -4.88 18.46
C PRO A 172 6.75 -4.13 17.63
N GLY A 173 6.59 -2.81 17.44
CA GLY A 173 7.43 -2.01 16.56
C GLY A 173 7.15 -2.19 15.06
N GLY A 174 6.21 -3.04 14.68
CA GLY A 174 5.80 -3.24 13.29
C GLY A 174 5.14 -1.98 12.70
N VAL A 175 5.21 -1.86 11.39
CA VAL A 175 4.80 -0.64 10.66
C VAL A 175 3.50 -0.87 9.90
N PHE A 176 2.60 0.11 9.95
CA PHE A 176 1.48 0.25 9.01
C PHE A 176 1.76 1.43 8.07
N GLY A 177 1.97 1.12 6.78
CA GLY A 177 2.21 2.08 5.72
C GLY A 177 0.94 2.36 4.92
N VAL A 178 0.57 3.63 4.82
CA VAL A 178 -0.64 4.08 4.13
C VAL A 178 -0.31 5.07 3.04
N VAL A 179 -0.80 4.81 1.82
CA VAL A 179 -0.92 5.81 0.76
C VAL A 179 -2.40 5.94 0.42
N GLU A 180 -2.96 7.15 0.52
CA GLU A 180 -4.39 7.37 0.23
C GLU A 180 -4.62 8.71 -0.47
N HIS A 181 -5.66 8.79 -1.29
CA HIS A 181 -6.11 10.02 -1.96
C HIS A 181 -6.47 11.08 -0.92
N ARG A 182 -5.77 12.21 -0.93
CA ARG A 182 -5.85 13.23 0.10
C ARG A 182 -6.84 14.33 -0.25
N ALA A 183 -7.87 14.50 0.58
CA ALA A 183 -8.73 15.67 0.52
C ALA A 183 -7.97 16.92 0.99
N PRO A 184 -8.23 18.11 0.40
CA PRO A 184 -7.67 19.36 0.90
C PRO A 184 -8.04 19.60 2.36
N ALA A 185 -7.08 20.10 3.16
CA ALA A 185 -7.29 20.38 4.56
C ALA A 185 -8.48 21.35 4.77
N GLY A 186 -9.32 21.04 5.75
CA GLY A 186 -10.48 21.85 6.12
C GLY A 186 -11.66 21.78 5.14
N LYS A 187 -11.60 20.94 4.10
CA LYS A 187 -12.74 20.68 3.21
C LYS A 187 -13.22 19.26 3.37
N GLU A 188 -14.47 19.08 3.78
CA GLU A 188 -15.08 17.77 3.78
C GLU A 188 -15.16 17.24 2.34
N PRO A 189 -14.61 16.04 2.07
CA PRO A 189 -14.71 15.46 0.74
C PRO A 189 -16.17 15.10 0.44
N LYS A 190 -16.57 15.26 -0.81
CA LYS A 190 -17.87 14.76 -1.27
C LYS A 190 -17.91 13.25 -1.05
N ALA A 191 -19.05 12.75 -0.62
CA ALA A 191 -19.31 11.32 -0.62
C ALA A 191 -18.97 10.73 -2.00
N ASP A 192 -18.44 9.55 -2.03
CA ASP A 192 -18.07 8.83 -3.25
C ASP A 192 -17.05 9.55 -4.17
N SER A 193 -16.30 10.55 -3.63
CA SER A 193 -15.24 11.21 -4.38
C SER A 193 -13.92 10.46 -4.40
N GLY A 194 -13.75 9.48 -3.52
CA GLY A 194 -12.50 8.74 -3.33
C GLY A 194 -11.43 9.50 -2.54
N TYR A 195 -11.67 10.75 -2.13
CA TYR A 195 -10.74 11.51 -1.28
C TYR A 195 -11.05 11.31 0.20
N VAL A 196 -10.00 11.26 1.01
CA VAL A 196 -10.08 11.10 2.47
C VAL A 196 -9.26 12.20 3.16
N GLN A 197 -9.75 12.73 4.28
CA GLN A 197 -9.01 13.67 5.11
C GLN A 197 -7.82 12.99 5.78
N GLU A 198 -6.63 13.57 5.69
CA GLU A 198 -5.44 13.06 6.36
C GLU A 198 -5.65 12.95 7.87
N ALA A 199 -6.26 13.99 8.48
CA ALA A 199 -6.58 14.00 9.91
C ALA A 199 -7.51 12.85 10.32
N TYR A 200 -8.46 12.48 9.44
CA TYR A 200 -9.34 11.33 9.69
C TYR A 200 -8.56 10.02 9.76
N VAL A 201 -7.65 9.77 8.79
CA VAL A 201 -6.83 8.55 8.77
C VAL A 201 -5.95 8.47 10.02
N ILE A 202 -5.32 9.58 10.41
CA ILE A 202 -4.49 9.66 11.63
C ILE A 202 -5.34 9.34 12.87
N LYS A 203 -6.50 9.99 13.04
CA LYS A 203 -7.42 9.75 14.15
C LYS A 203 -7.85 8.28 14.25
N MET A 204 -8.20 7.66 13.12
CA MET A 204 -8.60 6.24 13.09
C MET A 204 -7.44 5.32 13.48
N ALA A 205 -6.23 5.57 12.99
CA ALA A 205 -5.05 4.79 13.34
C ALA A 205 -4.70 4.91 14.83
N GLU A 206 -4.70 6.12 15.37
CA GLU A 206 -4.42 6.38 16.79
C GLU A 206 -5.47 5.73 17.70
N SER A 207 -6.76 5.75 17.31
CA SER A 207 -7.83 5.09 18.05
C SER A 207 -7.70 3.56 18.06
N ALA A 208 -6.93 2.99 17.14
CA ALA A 208 -6.61 1.56 17.06
C ALA A 208 -5.30 1.18 17.77
N GLY A 209 -4.63 2.14 18.43
CA GLY A 209 -3.38 1.91 19.19
C GLY A 209 -2.10 2.17 18.42
N PHE A 210 -2.18 2.73 17.22
CA PHE A 210 -1.00 3.14 16.46
C PHE A 210 -0.47 4.51 16.95
N LYS A 211 0.84 4.72 16.73
CA LYS A 211 1.47 6.04 16.82
C LYS A 211 1.88 6.49 15.43
N LEU A 212 1.54 7.72 15.05
CA LEU A 212 2.07 8.34 13.85
C LEU A 212 3.58 8.52 13.99
N ALA A 213 4.35 7.86 13.12
CA ALA A 213 5.80 7.89 13.10
C ALA A 213 6.37 8.85 12.04
N GLY A 214 5.57 9.21 11.04
CA GLY A 214 5.98 10.18 10.03
C GLY A 214 4.95 10.37 8.93
N LYS A 215 5.13 11.47 8.19
CA LYS A 215 4.41 11.82 6.97
C LYS A 215 5.41 12.12 5.87
N SER A 216 5.06 11.82 4.62
CA SER A 216 5.88 12.13 3.46
C SER A 216 5.02 12.73 2.35
N GLU A 217 5.55 13.74 1.70
CA GLU A 217 4.94 14.40 0.54
C GLU A 217 5.38 13.77 -0.80
N VAL A 218 6.05 12.61 -0.77
CA VAL A 218 6.57 11.95 -1.97
C VAL A 218 5.51 11.65 -3.03
N ASN A 219 4.27 11.42 -2.60
CA ASN A 219 3.13 11.17 -3.48
C ASN A 219 2.17 12.37 -3.59
N ALA A 220 2.61 13.54 -3.15
CA ALA A 220 1.81 14.76 -3.26
C ALA A 220 1.71 15.24 -4.71
N ASN A 221 0.54 15.74 -5.08
CA ASN A 221 0.33 16.41 -6.36
C ASN A 221 -0.44 17.72 -6.16
N PRO A 222 0.23 18.86 -6.05
CA PRO A 222 -0.42 20.14 -5.80
C PRO A 222 -1.32 20.65 -6.94
N LYS A 223 -1.26 20.00 -8.13
CA LYS A 223 -2.18 20.30 -9.26
C LYS A 223 -3.57 19.73 -9.01
N ASP A 224 -3.68 18.67 -8.21
CA ASP A 224 -4.97 18.08 -7.86
C ASP A 224 -5.67 18.92 -6.77
N LYS A 225 -6.79 19.53 -7.13
CA LYS A 225 -7.59 20.35 -6.20
C LYS A 225 -8.75 19.58 -5.55
N ALA A 226 -8.89 18.30 -5.88
CA ALA A 226 -9.94 17.40 -5.39
C ALA A 226 -11.38 17.94 -5.60
N ASP A 227 -11.59 18.73 -6.64
CA ASP A 227 -12.87 19.37 -6.98
C ASP A 227 -13.50 18.81 -8.26
N HIS A 228 -13.00 17.66 -8.72
CA HIS A 228 -13.39 17.07 -10.00
C HIS A 228 -14.78 16.46 -9.97
N ASN A 229 -15.51 16.61 -11.07
CA ASN A 229 -16.70 15.80 -11.32
C ASN A 229 -16.26 14.33 -11.41
N LYS A 230 -16.87 13.44 -10.64
CA LYS A 230 -16.50 12.03 -10.39
C LYS A 230 -15.25 11.82 -9.54
N GLY A 231 -14.82 12.81 -8.75
CA GLY A 231 -13.74 12.66 -7.78
C GLY A 231 -12.42 12.19 -8.40
N VAL A 232 -11.69 11.36 -7.69
CA VAL A 232 -10.38 10.83 -8.12
C VAL A 232 -10.43 10.07 -9.44
N TRP A 233 -11.59 9.52 -9.81
CA TRP A 233 -11.73 8.73 -11.04
C TRP A 233 -11.78 9.60 -12.30
N ALA A 234 -11.95 10.93 -12.18
CA ALA A 234 -11.77 11.86 -13.30
C ALA A 234 -10.31 11.90 -13.78
N LEU A 235 -9.35 11.63 -12.86
CA LEU A 235 -7.92 11.67 -13.11
C LEU A 235 -7.39 10.36 -13.73
N PRO A 236 -6.16 10.38 -14.32
CA PRO A 236 -5.48 9.18 -14.73
C PRO A 236 -5.31 8.16 -13.57
N PRO A 237 -5.35 6.86 -13.87
CA PRO A 237 -5.47 6.25 -15.21
C PRO A 237 -6.93 6.05 -15.64
N VAL A 238 -7.91 6.32 -14.77
CA VAL A 238 -9.32 5.97 -15.02
C VAL A 238 -9.95 6.87 -16.07
N LEU A 239 -9.74 8.20 -15.97
CA LEU A 239 -10.30 9.20 -16.89
C LEU A 239 -11.80 8.98 -17.13
N ALA A 240 -12.56 8.85 -16.02
CA ALA A 240 -13.98 8.46 -16.04
C ALA A 240 -14.89 9.44 -16.80
N ASN A 241 -14.42 10.66 -17.07
CA ASN A 241 -15.11 11.65 -17.90
C ASN A 241 -14.87 11.45 -19.41
N LYS A 242 -14.06 10.40 -19.78
CA LYS A 242 -13.69 10.07 -21.16
C LYS A 242 -13.05 11.28 -21.87
N ASP A 243 -13.70 11.83 -22.88
CA ASP A 243 -13.15 12.94 -23.69
C ASP A 243 -13.48 14.32 -23.10
N VAL A 244 -14.38 14.40 -22.11
CA VAL A 244 -14.73 15.68 -21.47
C VAL A 244 -13.56 16.15 -20.61
N ASP A 245 -13.00 17.32 -20.93
CA ASP A 245 -11.86 17.93 -20.25
C ASP A 245 -10.61 17.01 -20.15
N ARG A 246 -10.46 16.06 -21.08
CA ARG A 246 -9.42 15.03 -21.04
C ARG A 246 -8.02 15.61 -20.88
N GLU A 247 -7.68 16.62 -21.67
CA GLU A 247 -6.37 17.27 -21.62
C GLU A 247 -6.09 17.93 -20.26
N LYS A 248 -7.12 18.55 -19.67
CA LYS A 248 -7.04 19.10 -18.31
C LYS A 248 -6.69 18.03 -17.29
N TYR A 249 -7.38 16.88 -17.32
CA TYR A 249 -7.13 15.79 -16.38
C TYR A 249 -5.77 15.11 -16.62
N LEU A 250 -5.35 14.97 -17.86
CA LEU A 250 -4.00 14.47 -18.18
C LEU A 250 -2.91 15.43 -17.68
N ALA A 251 -3.10 16.74 -17.77
CA ALA A 251 -2.16 17.76 -17.29
C ALA A 251 -2.05 17.80 -15.75
N ILE A 252 -3.12 17.43 -15.04
CA ILE A 252 -3.10 17.26 -13.58
C ILE A 252 -2.30 16.04 -13.23
N GLY A 253 -2.50 14.91 -13.92
CA GLY A 253 -1.87 13.63 -13.61
C GLY A 253 -2.65 12.81 -12.57
N GLU A 254 -2.00 11.87 -11.88
CA GLU A 254 -2.62 11.11 -10.79
C GLU A 254 -2.93 12.02 -9.59
N SER A 255 -3.88 11.62 -8.75
CA SER A 255 -4.35 12.39 -7.59
C SER A 255 -3.26 12.78 -6.60
N ASP A 256 -3.52 13.80 -5.82
CA ASP A 256 -2.78 14.10 -4.59
C ASP A 256 -2.96 12.98 -3.57
N ARG A 257 -1.86 12.55 -2.92
CA ARG A 257 -1.92 11.43 -1.97
C ARG A 257 -1.08 11.70 -0.73
N MET A 258 -1.70 11.54 0.42
CA MET A 258 -0.98 11.41 1.69
C MET A 258 -0.15 10.12 1.70
N THR A 259 1.00 10.17 2.35
CA THR A 259 1.83 9.00 2.63
C THR A 259 2.18 9.00 4.12
N LEU A 260 1.58 8.06 4.86
CA LEU A 260 1.63 8.03 6.32
C LEU A 260 2.28 6.75 6.82
N LYS A 261 3.14 6.88 7.82
CA LYS A 261 3.80 5.78 8.51
C LYS A 261 3.35 5.74 9.96
N PHE A 262 2.73 4.64 10.35
CA PHE A 262 2.32 4.37 11.73
C PHE A 262 3.15 3.21 12.29
N VAL A 263 3.37 3.22 13.60
CA VAL A 263 4.08 2.17 14.32
C VAL A 263 3.20 1.62 15.43
N LYS A 264 3.17 0.29 15.56
CA LYS A 264 2.62 -0.41 16.71
C LYS A 264 3.57 -0.25 17.90
N GLN A 265 3.07 0.33 18.98
CA GLN A 265 3.79 0.45 20.26
C GLN A 265 3.70 -0.86 21.05
#